data_807763f64c518922c4abb8c0ed6decb9
#
_entry.id   807763f64c518922c4abb8c0ed6decb9
#
_cell.length_a   1.000
_cell.length_b   1.000
_cell.length_c   1.000
_cell.angle_alpha   90.00
_cell.angle_beta   90.00
_cell.angle_gamma   90.00
#
_symmetry.space_group_name_H-M   'P 1'
#
loop_
_entity.id
_entity.type
_entity.pdbx_description
1 polymer ?
#
loop_
_entity_poly.entity_id
_entity_poly.type
_entity_poly.pdbx_seq_one_letter_code
_entity_poly.pdbx_strand_id
1 'polypeptide(L)'
;MPTEQDLPELPPYSLDVQAMDLGAETKAVGLELIETESREPLRGDEAAAIWAAVFPALTNEEPWVLDFFSHLERVREFCKNHEIAHREAAGRCLVVPQPEAGKLRELLGRFAGETFGLRCGKTAEVADAELEGGLSQRGLDAYQAAYRRYTFCGICEPDDGWVTLLSETLWASEIIRRVRPALKEFDVHIARPQ
;
A
#
# COMPACT_ATOMS: atom_id res chain seq x y z
N MET A 1 34.21 -11.28 -27.78
CA MET A 1 32.95 -10.53 -27.77
C MET A 1 31.97 -11.38 -27.01
N PRO A 2 31.37 -10.93 -25.93
CA PRO A 2 30.28 -11.67 -25.29
C PRO A 2 29.13 -11.80 -26.28
N THR A 3 28.61 -12.98 -26.46
CA THR A 3 27.45 -13.28 -27.29
C THR A 3 26.21 -12.70 -26.59
N GLU A 4 25.20 -12.26 -27.34
CA GLU A 4 23.91 -11.74 -26.84
C GLU A 4 23.19 -12.67 -25.83
N GLN A 5 23.68 -13.89 -25.67
CA GLN A 5 23.13 -14.92 -24.78
C GLN A 5 23.59 -14.82 -23.31
N ASP A 6 24.46 -13.88 -22.96
CA ASP A 6 25.01 -13.75 -21.58
C ASP A 6 24.41 -12.58 -20.78
N LEU A 7 23.37 -11.90 -21.28
CA LEU A 7 22.64 -10.91 -20.49
C LEU A 7 21.68 -11.67 -19.53
N PRO A 8 21.77 -11.41 -18.23
CA PRO A 8 20.80 -12.00 -17.30
C PRO A 8 19.38 -11.58 -17.73
N GLU A 9 18.48 -12.55 -17.80
CA GLU A 9 17.06 -12.27 -18.03
C GLU A 9 16.59 -11.28 -16.96
N LEU A 10 15.90 -10.23 -17.40
CA LEU A 10 15.30 -9.27 -16.48
C LEU A 10 14.16 -9.97 -15.72
N PRO A 11 13.99 -9.69 -14.43
CA PRO A 11 12.83 -10.15 -13.68
C PRO A 11 11.54 -9.81 -14.39
N PRO A 12 10.50 -10.66 -14.33
CA PRO A 12 9.25 -10.47 -15.06
C PRO A 12 8.49 -9.21 -14.61
N TYR A 13 8.70 -8.77 -13.39
CA TYR A 13 8.02 -7.62 -12.81
C TYR A 13 8.99 -6.57 -12.31
N SER A 14 8.53 -5.30 -12.34
CA SER A 14 9.26 -4.16 -11.78
C SER A 14 8.36 -3.39 -10.81
N LEU A 15 8.92 -3.02 -9.67
CA LEU A 15 8.35 -2.03 -8.77
C LEU A 15 9.13 -0.72 -8.96
N ASP A 16 8.51 0.24 -9.61
CA ASP A 16 9.04 1.58 -9.77
C ASP A 16 8.66 2.42 -8.55
N VAL A 17 9.65 3.10 -7.95
CA VAL A 17 9.47 3.93 -6.76
C VAL A 17 9.87 5.35 -7.11
N GLN A 18 8.91 6.26 -7.11
CA GLN A 18 9.09 7.63 -7.59
C GLN A 18 8.77 8.65 -6.48
N ALA A 19 9.63 9.63 -6.31
CA ALA A 19 9.28 10.80 -5.51
C ALA A 19 8.30 11.66 -6.29
N MET A 20 7.20 12.07 -5.65
CA MET A 20 6.15 12.89 -6.26
C MET A 20 6.14 14.27 -5.63
N ASP A 21 5.98 15.29 -6.45
CA ASP A 21 5.70 16.65 -6.00
C ASP A 21 4.20 16.92 -6.16
N LEU A 22 3.49 16.93 -5.04
CA LEU A 22 2.05 17.23 -5.00
C LEU A 22 1.77 18.69 -4.65
N GLY A 23 2.80 19.54 -4.62
CA GLY A 23 2.70 20.92 -4.20
C GLY A 23 2.56 21.09 -2.67
N ALA A 24 2.48 22.34 -2.20
CA ALA A 24 2.26 22.69 -0.79
C ALA A 24 3.16 21.94 0.23
N GLU A 25 4.42 21.67 -0.15
CA GLU A 25 5.40 20.91 0.68
C GLU A 25 4.97 19.47 1.02
N THR A 26 3.99 18.92 0.31
CA THR A 26 3.51 17.55 0.55
C THR A 26 4.51 16.55 0.00
N LYS A 27 5.05 15.72 0.88
CA LYS A 27 5.97 14.65 0.52
C LYS A 27 5.18 13.40 0.17
N ALA A 28 5.32 12.97 -1.07
CA ALA A 28 4.65 11.79 -1.58
C ALA A 28 5.62 10.88 -2.33
N VAL A 29 5.31 9.59 -2.32
CA VAL A 29 6.00 8.57 -3.10
C VAL A 29 4.97 7.79 -3.87
N GLY A 30 5.12 7.72 -5.17
CA GLY A 30 4.39 6.82 -6.06
C GLY A 30 5.08 5.48 -6.10
N LEU A 31 4.30 4.41 -6.03
CA LEU A 31 4.71 3.04 -6.26
C LEU A 31 3.93 2.53 -7.46
N GLU A 32 4.63 2.07 -8.49
CA GLU A 32 4.01 1.51 -9.70
C GLU A 32 4.53 0.09 -9.90
N LEU A 33 3.62 -0.86 -9.98
CA LEU A 33 3.93 -2.26 -10.23
C LEU A 33 3.57 -2.60 -11.69
N ILE A 34 4.58 -2.96 -12.47
CA ILE A 34 4.46 -3.18 -13.91
C ILE A 34 5.09 -4.51 -14.35
N GLU A 35 4.63 -5.02 -15.48
CA GLU A 35 5.34 -6.05 -16.22
C GLU A 35 6.59 -5.45 -16.88
N THR A 36 7.72 -6.11 -16.77
CA THR A 36 9.00 -5.55 -17.23
C THR A 36 9.06 -5.41 -18.76
N GLU A 37 8.50 -6.37 -19.50
CA GLU A 37 8.56 -6.38 -20.97
C GLU A 37 7.53 -5.42 -21.59
N SER A 38 6.27 -5.51 -21.18
CA SER A 38 5.18 -4.73 -21.78
C SER A 38 5.13 -3.29 -21.27
N ARG A 39 5.68 -3.04 -20.07
CA ARG A 39 5.54 -1.78 -19.31
C ARG A 39 4.10 -1.45 -18.95
N GLU A 40 3.22 -2.46 -19.01
CA GLU A 40 1.82 -2.32 -18.60
C GLU A 40 1.68 -2.53 -17.08
N PRO A 41 0.68 -1.90 -16.43
CA PRO A 41 0.38 -2.15 -15.03
C PRO A 41 0.11 -3.62 -14.76
N LEU A 42 0.81 -4.21 -13.79
CA LEU A 42 0.54 -5.58 -13.36
C LEU A 42 -0.78 -5.61 -12.60
N ARG A 43 -1.64 -6.58 -12.95
CA ARG A 43 -2.99 -6.72 -12.42
C ARG A 43 -3.27 -8.14 -11.91
N GLY A 44 -4.43 -8.32 -11.28
CA GLY A 44 -4.93 -9.62 -10.87
C GLY A 44 -4.24 -10.16 -9.61
N ASP A 45 -4.28 -11.49 -9.48
CA ASP A 45 -3.87 -12.19 -8.25
C ASP A 45 -2.37 -12.02 -7.95
N GLU A 46 -1.54 -11.92 -8.97
CA GLU A 46 -0.10 -11.71 -8.80
C GLU A 46 0.21 -10.31 -8.25
N ALA A 47 -0.42 -9.27 -8.82
CA ALA A 47 -0.32 -7.91 -8.29
C ALA A 47 -0.80 -7.85 -6.83
N ALA A 48 -1.95 -8.45 -6.54
CA ALA A 48 -2.51 -8.51 -5.19
C ALA A 48 -1.55 -9.20 -4.21
N ALA A 49 -0.92 -10.30 -4.61
CA ALA A 49 0.05 -11.02 -3.77
C ALA A 49 1.31 -10.17 -3.49
N ILE A 50 1.81 -9.45 -4.50
CA ILE A 50 2.97 -8.56 -4.36
C ILE A 50 2.61 -7.38 -3.44
N TRP A 51 1.48 -6.70 -3.66
CA TRP A 51 1.03 -5.61 -2.79
C TRP A 51 0.81 -6.07 -1.35
N ALA A 52 0.24 -7.27 -1.15
CA ALA A 52 0.07 -7.88 0.16
C ALA A 52 1.40 -8.13 0.90
N ALA A 53 2.50 -8.27 0.19
CA ALA A 53 3.84 -8.37 0.77
C ALA A 53 4.48 -6.98 0.99
N VAL A 54 4.24 -6.04 0.08
CA VAL A 54 4.80 -4.68 0.14
C VAL A 54 4.27 -3.90 1.34
N PHE A 55 2.95 -3.85 1.53
CA PHE A 55 2.36 -3.01 2.57
C PHE A 55 2.80 -3.37 3.99
N PRO A 56 2.77 -4.63 4.45
CA PRO A 56 3.26 -4.97 5.78
C PRO A 56 4.75 -4.67 5.99
N ALA A 57 5.55 -4.72 4.92
CA ALA A 57 6.97 -4.39 4.99
C ALA A 57 7.25 -2.89 5.23
N LEU A 58 6.27 -2.03 4.99
CA LEU A 58 6.38 -0.59 5.23
C LEU A 58 6.19 -0.21 6.70
N THR A 59 5.70 -1.12 7.54
CA THR A 59 5.33 -0.84 8.93
C THR A 59 6.20 -1.57 9.93
N ASN A 60 6.15 -1.12 11.19
CA ASN A 60 6.75 -1.78 12.33
C ASN A 60 5.65 -2.21 13.30
N GLU A 61 4.69 -3.03 12.87
CA GLU A 61 3.56 -3.51 13.67
C GLU A 61 2.63 -2.39 14.18
N GLU A 62 2.60 -1.27 13.46
CA GLU A 62 1.74 -0.15 13.79
C GLU A 62 0.28 -0.43 13.39
N PRO A 63 -0.71 0.17 14.06
CA PRO A 63 -2.12 0.04 13.69
C PRO A 63 -2.40 0.49 12.26
N TRP A 64 -3.36 -0.18 11.62
CA TRP A 64 -3.84 0.16 10.27
C TRP A 64 -5.29 0.62 10.31
N VAL A 65 -5.60 1.63 9.50
CA VAL A 65 -6.97 2.00 9.14
C VAL A 65 -7.11 1.82 7.63
N LEU A 66 -8.04 0.95 7.25
CA LEU A 66 -8.31 0.60 5.87
C LEU A 66 -9.71 1.08 5.49
N ASP A 67 -9.83 1.84 4.40
CA ASP A 67 -11.09 2.31 3.85
C ASP A 67 -11.32 1.61 2.50
N PHE A 68 -12.16 0.58 2.51
CA PHE A 68 -12.50 -0.21 1.31
C PHE A 68 -13.67 0.37 0.51
N PHE A 69 -14.06 1.61 0.78
CA PHE A 69 -15.10 2.37 0.09
C PHE A 69 -16.46 1.66 -0.04
N SER A 70 -16.53 0.54 -0.73
CA SER A 70 -17.80 -0.16 -1.04
C SER A 70 -17.88 -1.61 -0.53
N HIS A 71 -16.81 -2.14 0.05
CA HIS A 71 -16.72 -3.58 0.33
C HIS A 71 -16.61 -3.95 1.81
N LEU A 72 -16.93 -3.03 2.72
CA LEU A 72 -16.74 -3.20 4.17
C LEU A 72 -17.38 -4.50 4.72
N GLU A 73 -18.57 -4.86 4.26
CA GLU A 73 -19.25 -6.09 4.71
C GLU A 73 -18.44 -7.36 4.39
N ARG A 74 -17.92 -7.44 3.17
CA ARG A 74 -17.09 -8.58 2.73
C ARG A 74 -15.79 -8.66 3.51
N VAL A 75 -15.16 -7.50 3.74
CA VAL A 75 -13.92 -7.39 4.52
C VAL A 75 -14.16 -7.79 5.97
N ARG A 76 -15.26 -7.35 6.57
CA ARG A 76 -15.68 -7.74 7.92
C ARG A 76 -15.87 -9.24 8.07
N GLU A 77 -16.61 -9.84 7.15
CA GLU A 77 -16.83 -11.29 7.14
C GLU A 77 -15.50 -12.05 7.01
N PHE A 78 -14.62 -11.61 6.13
CA PHE A 78 -13.29 -12.16 5.99
C PHE A 78 -12.50 -12.08 7.28
N CYS A 79 -12.42 -10.90 7.90
CA CYS A 79 -11.71 -10.72 9.17
C CYS A 79 -12.23 -11.63 10.28
N LYS A 80 -13.56 -11.80 10.35
CA LYS A 80 -14.19 -12.70 11.33
C LYS A 80 -13.80 -14.17 11.08
N ASN A 81 -13.81 -14.60 9.83
CA ASN A 81 -13.50 -15.99 9.45
C ASN A 81 -12.01 -16.34 9.61
N HIS A 82 -11.12 -15.34 9.53
CA HIS A 82 -9.67 -15.49 9.66
C HIS A 82 -9.15 -15.03 11.03
N GLU A 83 -10.04 -14.77 11.99
CA GLU A 83 -9.69 -14.33 13.35
C GLU A 83 -8.77 -13.10 13.37
N ILE A 84 -8.99 -12.16 12.44
CA ILE A 84 -8.28 -10.89 12.40
C ILE A 84 -8.95 -9.93 13.38
N ALA A 85 -8.22 -9.55 14.42
CA ALA A 85 -8.70 -8.57 15.38
C ALA A 85 -8.92 -7.22 14.70
N HIS A 86 -10.16 -6.72 14.75
CA HIS A 86 -10.51 -5.45 14.11
C HIS A 86 -11.64 -4.73 14.86
N ARG A 87 -11.79 -3.46 14.58
CA ARG A 87 -12.99 -2.67 14.91
C ARG A 87 -13.39 -1.82 13.73
N GLU A 88 -14.65 -1.46 13.67
CA GLU A 88 -15.14 -0.50 12.69
C GLU A 88 -14.97 0.93 13.19
N ALA A 89 -14.78 1.85 12.25
CA ALA A 89 -14.72 3.28 12.51
C ALA A 89 -15.39 4.05 11.38
N ALA A 90 -16.08 5.14 11.73
CA ALA A 90 -16.75 6.05 10.79
C ALA A 90 -17.69 5.35 9.79
N GLY A 91 -18.26 4.20 10.15
CA GLY A 91 -19.23 3.45 9.35
C GLY A 91 -18.70 2.82 8.06
N ARG A 92 -17.40 2.98 7.73
CA ARG A 92 -16.80 2.46 6.50
C ARG A 92 -15.34 2.06 6.58
N CYS A 93 -14.67 2.35 7.69
CA CYS A 93 -13.27 2.00 7.88
C CYS A 93 -13.13 0.77 8.78
N LEU A 94 -12.12 -0.04 8.49
CA LEU A 94 -11.67 -1.12 9.33
C LEU A 94 -10.38 -0.71 10.02
N VAL A 95 -10.37 -0.75 11.35
CA VAL A 95 -9.15 -0.53 12.15
C VAL A 95 -8.62 -1.87 12.59
N VAL A 96 -7.36 -2.17 12.23
CA VAL A 96 -6.61 -3.33 12.67
C VAL A 96 -5.57 -2.85 13.68
N PRO A 97 -5.83 -2.96 14.99
CA PRO A 97 -5.03 -2.28 16.03
C PRO A 97 -3.66 -2.93 16.25
N GLN A 98 -3.57 -4.22 16.05
CA GLN A 98 -2.33 -4.99 16.21
C GLN A 98 -2.22 -6.00 15.06
N PRO A 99 -1.76 -5.55 13.89
CA PRO A 99 -1.69 -6.42 12.75
C PRO A 99 -0.56 -7.44 12.92
N GLU A 100 -0.93 -8.72 12.98
CA GLU A 100 0.02 -9.78 12.71
C GLU A 100 0.35 -9.74 11.22
N ALA A 101 1.64 -9.69 10.85
CA ALA A 101 2.06 -9.51 9.46
C ALA A 101 1.46 -10.55 8.51
N GLY A 102 1.34 -11.82 8.95
CA GLY A 102 0.71 -12.88 8.18
C GLY A 102 -0.77 -12.62 7.92
N LYS A 103 -1.54 -12.27 8.95
CA LYS A 103 -2.97 -11.97 8.84
C LYS A 103 -3.24 -10.71 8.02
N LEU A 104 -2.41 -9.69 8.17
CA LEU A 104 -2.50 -8.49 7.35
C LEU A 104 -2.21 -8.80 5.88
N ARG A 105 -1.23 -9.66 5.62
CA ARG A 105 -0.92 -10.15 4.26
C ARG A 105 -2.09 -10.92 3.65
N GLU A 106 -2.76 -11.80 4.40
CA GLU A 106 -3.95 -12.51 3.95
C GLU A 106 -5.09 -11.54 3.60
N LEU A 107 -5.36 -10.58 4.49
CA LEU A 107 -6.38 -9.56 4.27
C LEU A 107 -6.10 -8.74 3.01
N LEU A 108 -4.90 -8.19 2.88
CA LEU A 108 -4.52 -7.39 1.73
C LEU A 108 -4.44 -8.24 0.45
N GLY A 109 -3.95 -9.46 0.51
CA GLY A 109 -3.94 -10.38 -0.64
C GLY A 109 -5.33 -10.67 -1.19
N ARG A 110 -6.34 -10.69 -0.31
CA ARG A 110 -7.74 -10.89 -0.73
C ARG A 110 -8.37 -9.64 -1.33
N PHE A 111 -7.97 -8.45 -0.89
CA PHE A 111 -8.66 -7.19 -1.23
C PHE A 111 -7.75 -6.16 -1.92
N ALA A 112 -6.46 -6.42 -2.09
CA ALA A 112 -5.55 -5.49 -2.76
C ALA A 112 -5.81 -5.35 -4.28
N GLY A 113 -6.70 -6.15 -4.85
CA GLY A 113 -7.24 -5.96 -6.20
C GLY A 113 -8.37 -4.92 -6.28
N GLU A 114 -8.73 -4.30 -5.16
CA GLU A 114 -9.79 -3.28 -5.10
C GLU A 114 -9.18 -1.94 -4.67
N THR A 115 -9.73 -0.83 -5.13
CA THR A 115 -9.29 0.51 -4.68
C THR A 115 -9.61 0.69 -3.20
N PHE A 116 -8.64 1.04 -2.41
CA PHE A 116 -8.81 1.33 -1.00
C PHE A 116 -7.87 2.43 -0.50
N GLY A 117 -8.35 3.15 0.51
CA GLY A 117 -7.53 4.09 1.27
C GLY A 117 -6.87 3.41 2.46
N LEU A 118 -5.69 3.89 2.83
CA LEU A 118 -4.95 3.34 3.95
C LEU A 118 -4.31 4.44 4.81
N ARG A 119 -4.24 4.17 6.10
CA ARG A 119 -3.49 4.97 7.08
C ARG A 119 -2.78 4.02 8.03
N CYS A 120 -1.56 4.32 8.37
CA CYS A 120 -0.77 3.52 9.30
C CYS A 120 -0.03 4.42 10.29
N GLY A 121 0.00 4.04 11.56
CA GLY A 121 0.73 4.75 12.59
C GLY A 121 0.05 4.74 13.95
N LYS A 122 0.76 5.19 14.98
CA LYS A 122 0.29 5.20 16.37
C LYS A 122 -1.01 5.98 16.58
N THR A 123 -1.30 6.94 15.72
CA THR A 123 -2.52 7.75 15.74
C THR A 123 -3.67 7.13 14.95
N ALA A 124 -3.53 5.89 14.48
CA ALA A 124 -4.67 5.14 13.90
C ALA A 124 -5.77 4.83 14.95
N GLU A 125 -5.50 5.05 16.24
CA GLU A 125 -6.52 5.14 17.31
C GLU A 125 -7.28 6.48 17.29
N VAL A 126 -7.14 7.25 16.22
CA VAL A 126 -7.78 8.55 16.05
C VAL A 126 -9.29 8.42 16.28
N ALA A 127 -9.83 9.36 17.03
CA ALA A 127 -11.24 9.45 17.34
C ALA A 127 -12.09 9.40 16.05
N ASP A 128 -13.18 8.65 16.09
CA ASP A 128 -14.10 8.48 14.98
C ASP A 128 -14.49 9.82 14.31
N ALA A 129 -14.57 10.90 15.10
CA ALA A 129 -14.84 12.25 14.60
C ALA A 129 -13.79 12.81 13.62
N GLU A 130 -12.50 12.45 13.78
CA GLU A 130 -11.45 12.85 12.82
C GLU A 130 -11.50 12.01 11.53
N LEU A 131 -11.88 10.74 11.65
CA LEU A 131 -12.12 9.89 10.50
C LEU A 131 -13.36 10.37 9.74
N GLU A 132 -14.44 10.74 10.41
CA GLU A 132 -15.66 11.30 9.81
C GLU A 132 -15.38 12.60 9.07
N GLY A 133 -14.62 13.53 9.66
CA GLY A 133 -14.26 14.80 9.03
C GLY A 133 -13.38 14.64 7.78
N GLY A 134 -12.42 13.73 7.79
CA GLY A 134 -11.54 13.44 6.66
C GLY A 134 -12.18 12.60 5.56
N LEU A 135 -13.24 11.87 5.88
CA LEU A 135 -13.91 10.93 4.97
C LEU A 135 -14.99 11.59 4.10
N SER A 136 -15.44 12.80 4.43
CA SER A 136 -16.37 13.57 3.58
C SER A 136 -15.70 14.03 2.27
N GLN A 137 -14.36 14.10 2.25
CA GLN A 137 -13.56 14.39 1.05
C GLN A 137 -12.99 13.08 0.52
N ARG A 138 -13.49 12.63 -0.62
CA ARG A 138 -12.94 11.47 -1.33
C ARG A 138 -11.72 11.92 -2.14
N GLY A 139 -10.64 11.15 -2.05
CA GLY A 139 -9.46 11.36 -2.86
C GLY A 139 -8.22 11.80 -2.08
N LEU A 140 -7.17 12.08 -2.82
CA LEU A 140 -5.84 12.36 -2.29
C LEU A 140 -5.79 13.58 -1.36
N ASP A 141 -6.62 14.59 -1.61
CA ASP A 141 -6.69 15.82 -0.81
C ASP A 141 -7.01 15.56 0.67
N ALA A 142 -7.88 14.58 0.94
CA ALA A 142 -8.22 14.20 2.32
C ALA A 142 -7.02 13.62 3.06
N TYR A 143 -6.17 12.88 2.34
CA TYR A 143 -4.95 12.31 2.89
C TYR A 143 -3.86 13.37 3.04
N GLN A 144 -3.75 14.32 2.11
CA GLN A 144 -2.81 15.44 2.21
C GLN A 144 -3.03 16.30 3.46
N ALA A 145 -4.28 16.50 3.86
CA ALA A 145 -4.61 17.27 5.07
C ALA A 145 -4.19 16.56 6.38
N ALA A 146 -4.09 15.24 6.36
CA ALA A 146 -3.91 14.43 7.56
C ALA A 146 -2.57 13.67 7.64
N TYR A 147 -1.78 13.60 6.54
CA TYR A 147 -0.65 12.66 6.44
C TYR A 147 0.43 12.84 7.52
N ARG A 148 0.61 14.07 8.01
CA ARG A 148 1.61 14.37 9.06
C ARG A 148 1.32 13.69 10.40
N ARG A 149 0.10 13.21 10.60
CA ARG A 149 -0.34 12.51 11.81
C ARG A 149 -0.06 11.01 11.78
N TYR A 150 0.29 10.48 10.62
CA TYR A 150 0.50 9.06 10.36
C TYR A 150 1.97 8.77 10.02
N THR A 151 2.39 7.55 10.18
CA THR A 151 3.66 7.07 9.64
C THR A 151 3.62 7.14 8.11
N PHE A 152 2.48 6.73 7.55
CA PHE A 152 2.10 7.02 6.17
C PHE A 152 0.59 6.88 5.99
N CYS A 153 0.08 7.48 4.95
CA CYS A 153 -1.26 7.25 4.46
C CYS A 153 -1.30 7.36 2.93
N GLY A 154 -2.37 6.91 2.31
CA GLY A 154 -2.46 7.01 0.86
C GLY A 154 -3.63 6.24 0.26
N ILE A 155 -3.56 6.07 -1.04
CA ILE A 155 -4.56 5.39 -1.85
C ILE A 155 -3.87 4.31 -2.67
N CYS A 156 -4.46 3.12 -2.69
CA CYS A 156 -4.09 2.02 -3.55
C CYS A 156 -5.12 1.92 -4.68
N GLU A 157 -4.65 2.00 -5.91
CA GLU A 157 -5.42 1.91 -7.15
C GLU A 157 -4.87 0.77 -8.01
N PRO A 158 -5.20 -0.48 -7.66
CA PRO A 158 -4.54 -1.65 -8.23
C PRO A 158 -4.89 -1.87 -9.70
N ASP A 159 -6.05 -1.40 -10.16
CA ASP A 159 -6.42 -1.46 -11.58
C ASP A 159 -5.49 -0.63 -12.46
N ASP A 160 -4.89 0.42 -11.88
CA ASP A 160 -3.89 1.26 -12.51
C ASP A 160 -2.46 0.82 -12.18
N GLY A 161 -2.30 -0.24 -11.37
CA GLY A 161 -1.00 -0.70 -10.87
C GLY A 161 -0.32 0.28 -9.93
N TRP A 162 -1.07 1.24 -9.38
CA TRP A 162 -0.52 2.43 -8.72
C TRP A 162 -0.88 2.54 -7.24
N VAL A 163 0.08 2.99 -6.44
CA VAL A 163 -0.11 3.36 -5.04
C VAL A 163 0.53 4.72 -4.79
N THR A 164 -0.24 5.65 -4.25
CA THR A 164 0.30 6.92 -3.76
C THR A 164 0.41 6.89 -2.24
N LEU A 165 1.62 7.07 -1.72
CA LEU A 165 1.92 7.15 -0.30
C LEU A 165 2.36 8.56 0.09
N LEU A 166 1.77 9.07 1.16
CA LEU A 166 2.11 10.35 1.80
C LEU A 166 2.77 10.07 3.14
N SER A 167 3.97 10.58 3.36
CA SER A 167 4.72 10.38 4.59
C SER A 167 5.77 11.47 4.79
N GLU A 168 6.01 11.84 6.05
CA GLU A 168 7.18 12.68 6.38
C GLU A 168 8.46 11.88 6.56
N THR A 169 8.35 10.58 6.83
CA THR A 169 9.46 9.72 7.22
C THR A 169 9.81 8.64 6.21
N LEU A 170 8.88 8.24 5.37
CA LEU A 170 9.11 7.23 4.33
C LEU A 170 9.49 7.90 3.01
N TRP A 171 10.78 8.04 2.78
CA TRP A 171 11.33 8.45 1.50
C TRP A 171 11.44 7.26 0.55
N ALA A 172 11.57 7.52 -0.74
CA ALA A 172 11.73 6.47 -1.75
C ALA A 172 12.85 5.48 -1.40
N SER A 173 14.00 5.96 -0.93
CA SER A 173 15.11 5.11 -0.50
C SER A 173 14.78 4.22 0.70
N GLU A 174 14.02 4.75 1.67
CA GLU A 174 13.59 3.99 2.84
C GLU A 174 12.53 2.95 2.48
N ILE A 175 11.59 3.28 1.60
CA ILE A 175 10.61 2.34 1.06
C ILE A 175 11.35 1.19 0.37
N ILE A 176 12.27 1.48 -0.55
CA ILE A 176 13.07 0.47 -1.25
C ILE A 176 13.79 -0.45 -0.26
N ARG A 177 14.39 0.12 0.78
CA ARG A 177 15.09 -0.66 1.81
C ARG A 177 14.17 -1.62 2.54
N ARG A 178 12.94 -1.17 2.87
CA ARG A 178 11.97 -1.98 3.62
C ARG A 178 11.33 -3.06 2.77
N VAL A 179 10.94 -2.77 1.54
CA VAL A 179 10.20 -3.72 0.70
C VAL A 179 11.10 -4.75 0.04
N ARG A 180 12.37 -4.46 -0.17
CA ARG A 180 13.31 -5.35 -0.87
C ARG A 180 13.35 -6.79 -0.33
N PRO A 181 13.35 -7.05 0.99
CA PRO A 181 13.32 -8.41 1.51
C PRO A 181 12.03 -9.17 1.14
N ALA A 182 10.88 -8.47 1.19
CA ALA A 182 9.57 -9.04 0.91
C ALA A 182 9.37 -9.35 -0.58
N LEU A 183 10.04 -8.62 -1.46
CA LEU A 183 9.93 -8.80 -2.91
C LEU A 183 10.80 -9.93 -3.48
N LYS A 184 11.71 -10.48 -2.70
CA LYS A 184 12.59 -11.57 -3.16
C LYS A 184 11.85 -12.84 -3.57
N GLU A 185 10.69 -13.09 -2.98
CA GLU A 185 9.86 -14.26 -3.28
C GLU A 185 9.09 -14.15 -4.60
N PHE A 186 9.01 -12.96 -5.18
CA PHE A 186 8.21 -12.67 -6.39
C PHE A 186 9.04 -12.39 -7.64
N ASP A 187 10.37 -12.46 -7.53
CA ASP A 187 11.27 -12.09 -8.63
C ASP A 187 10.96 -10.70 -9.23
N VAL A 188 10.81 -9.71 -8.34
CA VAL A 188 10.51 -8.31 -8.70
C VAL A 188 11.78 -7.49 -8.68
N HIS A 189 12.05 -6.80 -9.80
CA HIS A 189 13.08 -5.78 -9.86
C HIS A 189 12.58 -4.48 -9.21
N ILE A 190 13.42 -3.83 -8.42
CA ILE A 190 13.12 -2.50 -7.90
C ILE A 190 13.89 -1.49 -8.73
N ALA A 191 13.18 -0.74 -9.56
CA ALA A 191 13.78 0.33 -10.35
C ALA A 191 14.18 1.48 -9.41
N ARG A 192 15.36 2.04 -9.66
CA ARG A 192 15.83 3.19 -8.90
C ARG A 192 15.10 4.44 -9.38
N PRO A 193 14.75 5.35 -8.46
CA PRO A 193 14.22 6.65 -8.87
C PRO A 193 15.22 7.32 -9.82
N GLN A 194 14.71 7.79 -10.93
CA GLN A 194 15.49 8.63 -11.83
C GLN A 194 15.61 10.04 -11.28
#